data_c030166403c04a1fe7cb71645b151a47
#
_entry.id   c030166403c04a1fe7cb71645b151a47
#
_cell.length_a   1.000
_cell.length_b   1.000
_cell.length_c   1.000
_cell.angle_alpha   90.00
_cell.angle_beta   90.00
_cell.angle_gamma   90.00
#
_symmetry.space_group_name_H-M   'P 1'
#
loop_
_entity.id
_entity.type
_entity.pdbx_description
1 polymer ?
#
loop_
_entity_poly.entity_id
_entity_poly.type
_entity_poly.pdbx_seq_one_letter_code
_entity_poly.pdbx_strand_id
1 'polypeptide(L)'
;TKIMTCIIAIEEGDLDKKVEAGEEILKMYGTSIYLELNEQMKLIDLLYGLMLRSGNDASVVIAKAVAGSEENFVNMMNEKAKEIGMTNTTFSNPHGLDEETKNYSTAKDMAKLSSYAYKNKTYRKIIETKEYRVKTDNKSYLWYNRMKLLGDYKYCTGGKNGYTPSAGKTL
;
A
#
# COMPACT_ATOMS: atom_id res chain seq x y z
N THR A 1 -0.79 7.17 3.18
CA THR A 1 -1.85 6.15 3.08
C THR A 1 -1.25 4.76 2.87
N LYS A 2 -0.63 4.44 1.76
CA LYS A 2 -0.20 3.07 1.39
C LYS A 2 0.79 2.41 2.38
N ILE A 3 1.54 3.18 3.19
CA ILE A 3 2.35 2.63 4.29
C ILE A 3 1.43 1.98 5.34
N MET A 4 0.34 2.66 5.72
CA MET A 4 -0.65 2.12 6.65
C MET A 4 -1.34 0.88 6.07
N THR A 5 -1.76 0.94 4.81
CA THR A 5 -2.34 -0.22 4.11
C THR A 5 -1.41 -1.42 4.12
N CYS A 6 -0.11 -1.20 3.83
CA CYS A 6 0.89 -2.25 3.81
C CYS A 6 1.11 -2.88 5.18
N ILE A 7 1.29 -2.05 6.23
CA ILE A 7 1.62 -2.58 7.57
C ILE A 7 0.45 -3.36 8.18
N ILE A 8 -0.79 -2.87 8.02
CA ILE A 8 -1.98 -3.60 8.48
C ILE A 8 -2.08 -4.95 7.77
N ALA A 9 -1.90 -4.98 6.45
CA ALA A 9 -1.97 -6.23 5.71
C ALA A 9 -0.87 -7.23 6.09
N ILE A 10 0.30 -6.75 6.52
CA ILE A 10 1.38 -7.62 7.05
C ILE A 10 1.03 -8.16 8.43
N GLU A 11 0.38 -7.38 9.27
CA GLU A 11 0.08 -7.75 10.65
C GLU A 11 -1.17 -8.64 10.77
N GLU A 12 -2.19 -8.39 9.95
CA GLU A 12 -3.52 -9.00 10.08
C GLU A 12 -3.84 -9.99 8.95
N GLY A 13 -3.07 -9.99 7.85
CA GLY A 13 -3.33 -10.81 6.69
C GLY A 13 -2.50 -12.09 6.64
N ASP A 14 -3.04 -13.12 5.97
CA ASP A 14 -2.27 -14.30 5.56
C ASP A 14 -1.51 -13.98 4.27
N LEU A 15 -0.21 -13.72 4.38
CA LEU A 15 0.62 -13.26 3.27
C LEU A 15 0.77 -14.28 2.15
N ASP A 16 0.65 -15.56 2.45
CA ASP A 16 0.74 -16.64 1.45
C ASP A 16 -0.59 -16.98 0.78
N LYS A 17 -1.70 -16.49 1.33
CA LYS A 17 -3.03 -16.71 0.77
C LYS A 17 -3.14 -16.05 -0.61
N LYS A 18 -3.62 -16.81 -1.59
CA LYS A 18 -4.09 -16.26 -2.87
C LYS A 18 -5.40 -15.51 -2.65
N VAL A 19 -5.46 -14.30 -3.12
CA VAL A 19 -6.65 -13.45 -3.11
C VAL A 19 -7.03 -13.10 -4.54
N GLU A 20 -8.32 -12.98 -4.77
CA GLU A 20 -8.90 -12.72 -6.09
C GLU A 20 -9.22 -11.23 -6.25
N ALA A 21 -8.84 -10.65 -7.37
CA ALA A 21 -9.20 -9.30 -7.76
C ALA A 21 -10.66 -9.30 -8.26
N GLY A 22 -11.57 -8.78 -7.46
CA GLY A 22 -12.98 -8.68 -7.80
C GLY A 22 -13.34 -7.34 -8.47
N GLU A 23 -14.65 -7.03 -8.52
CA GLU A 23 -15.17 -5.81 -9.15
C GLU A 23 -14.67 -4.50 -8.53
N GLU A 24 -14.12 -4.53 -7.30
CA GLU A 24 -13.55 -3.38 -6.63
C GLU A 24 -12.45 -2.69 -7.45
N ILE A 25 -11.72 -3.43 -8.29
CA ILE A 25 -10.67 -2.84 -9.15
C ILE A 25 -11.22 -1.97 -10.28
N LEU A 26 -12.46 -2.21 -10.72
CA LEU A 26 -13.06 -1.51 -11.86
C LEU A 26 -13.31 0.00 -11.60
N LYS A 27 -13.42 0.37 -10.33
CA LYS A 27 -13.60 1.76 -9.90
C LYS A 27 -12.28 2.50 -9.70
N MET A 28 -11.15 1.78 -9.77
CA MET A 28 -9.85 2.39 -9.49
C MET A 28 -9.26 3.07 -10.72
N TYR A 29 -8.69 4.23 -10.49
CA TYR A 29 -8.01 5.05 -11.49
C TYR A 29 -6.61 5.47 -10.99
N GLY A 30 -5.87 6.18 -11.84
CA GLY A 30 -4.52 6.63 -11.53
C GLY A 30 -3.50 5.51 -11.66
N THR A 31 -2.61 5.38 -10.67
CA THR A 31 -1.54 4.37 -10.71
C THR A 31 -2.08 2.98 -10.40
N SER A 32 -1.77 2.01 -11.25
CA SER A 32 -2.24 0.64 -11.17
C SER A 32 -1.10 -0.35 -11.40
N ILE A 33 -1.24 -1.57 -10.93
CA ILE A 33 -0.47 -2.73 -11.38
C ILE A 33 -1.19 -3.49 -12.49
N TYR A 34 -2.40 -3.05 -12.85
CA TYR A 34 -3.22 -3.58 -13.93
C TYR A 34 -3.67 -5.02 -13.67
N LEU A 35 -4.24 -5.26 -12.48
CA LEU A 35 -4.93 -6.51 -12.17
C LEU A 35 -6.10 -6.72 -13.12
N GLU A 36 -6.29 -7.98 -13.52
CA GLU A 36 -7.46 -8.40 -14.29
C GLU A 36 -8.58 -8.87 -13.36
N LEU A 37 -9.81 -8.77 -13.81
CA LEU A 37 -10.95 -9.29 -13.05
C LEU A 37 -10.80 -10.81 -12.86
N ASN A 38 -11.03 -11.28 -11.64
CA ASN A 38 -10.86 -12.67 -11.19
C ASN A 38 -9.40 -13.18 -11.21
N GLU A 39 -8.43 -12.30 -11.41
CA GLU A 39 -7.03 -12.68 -11.30
C GLU A 39 -6.69 -13.01 -9.85
N GLN A 40 -5.97 -14.11 -9.64
CA GLN A 40 -5.53 -14.55 -8.31
C GLN A 40 -4.04 -14.28 -8.11
N MET A 41 -3.73 -13.61 -7.00
CA MET A 41 -2.37 -13.27 -6.62
C MET A 41 -2.18 -13.45 -5.12
N LYS A 42 -0.98 -13.86 -4.67
CA LYS A 42 -0.70 -13.91 -3.22
C LYS A 42 -0.78 -12.52 -2.60
N LEU A 43 -1.23 -12.43 -1.35
CA LEU A 43 -1.30 -11.16 -0.62
C LEU A 43 0.08 -10.46 -0.56
N ILE A 44 1.16 -11.23 -0.35
CA ILE A 44 2.52 -10.68 -0.36
C ILE A 44 2.88 -10.05 -1.70
N ASP A 45 2.49 -10.65 -2.83
CA ASP A 45 2.77 -10.13 -4.15
C ASP A 45 2.00 -8.82 -4.41
N LEU A 46 0.75 -8.75 -3.95
CA LEU A 46 -0.04 -7.51 -3.97
C LEU A 46 0.64 -6.39 -3.18
N LEU A 47 1.27 -6.71 -2.02
CA LEU A 47 2.01 -5.72 -1.23
C LEU A 47 3.26 -5.20 -1.98
N TYR A 48 3.95 -6.05 -2.73
CA TYR A 48 5.02 -5.58 -3.62
C TYR A 48 4.47 -4.65 -4.71
N GLY A 49 3.37 -5.01 -5.35
CA GLY A 49 2.70 -4.15 -6.33
C GLY A 49 2.25 -2.81 -5.75
N LEU A 50 1.66 -2.84 -4.55
CA LEU A 50 1.26 -1.66 -3.78
C LEU A 50 2.43 -0.71 -3.52
N MET A 51 3.54 -1.23 -3.03
CA MET A 51 4.65 -0.40 -2.56
C MET A 51 5.59 0.01 -3.68
N LEU A 52 5.97 -0.89 -4.58
CA LEU A 52 6.91 -0.60 -5.67
C LEU A 52 6.26 0.22 -6.79
N ARG A 53 5.01 -0.10 -7.15
CA ARG A 53 4.30 0.54 -8.27
C ARG A 53 3.25 1.55 -7.85
N SER A 54 2.91 1.57 -6.56
CA SER A 54 1.83 2.43 -6.04
C SER A 54 0.44 2.03 -6.57
N GLY A 55 0.18 0.72 -6.77
CA GLY A 55 -1.07 0.21 -7.34
C GLY A 55 -2.29 0.56 -6.48
N ASN A 56 -3.23 1.33 -7.04
CA ASN A 56 -4.49 1.65 -6.37
C ASN A 56 -5.43 0.44 -6.42
N ASP A 57 -5.44 -0.30 -7.54
CA ASP A 57 -6.11 -1.59 -7.69
C ASP A 57 -5.66 -2.60 -6.64
N ALA A 58 -4.36 -2.74 -6.42
CA ALA A 58 -3.82 -3.61 -5.38
C ALA A 58 -4.32 -3.20 -3.98
N SER A 59 -4.45 -1.90 -3.69
CA SER A 59 -4.86 -1.44 -2.35
C SER A 59 -6.29 -1.84 -1.98
N VAL A 60 -7.23 -1.79 -2.92
CA VAL A 60 -8.63 -2.19 -2.65
C VAL A 60 -8.79 -3.70 -2.56
N VAL A 61 -8.05 -4.47 -3.37
CA VAL A 61 -8.00 -5.95 -3.25
C VAL A 61 -7.43 -6.36 -1.89
N ILE A 62 -6.34 -5.73 -1.45
CA ILE A 62 -5.74 -5.97 -0.13
C ILE A 62 -6.75 -5.65 0.98
N ALA A 63 -7.39 -4.49 0.93
CA ALA A 63 -8.38 -4.08 1.93
C ALA A 63 -9.52 -5.10 2.07
N LYS A 64 -10.08 -5.53 0.95
CA LYS A 64 -11.14 -6.54 0.92
C LYS A 64 -10.66 -7.90 1.42
N ALA A 65 -9.46 -8.32 1.04
CA ALA A 65 -8.90 -9.60 1.45
C ALA A 65 -8.63 -9.69 2.96
N VAL A 66 -8.20 -8.59 3.58
CA VAL A 66 -7.84 -8.53 5.00
C VAL A 66 -9.05 -8.28 5.89
N ALA A 67 -9.94 -7.36 5.50
CA ALA A 67 -11.04 -6.89 6.36
C ALA A 67 -12.45 -7.23 5.83
N GLY A 68 -12.55 -7.91 4.69
CA GLY A 68 -13.83 -8.24 4.05
C GLY A 68 -14.49 -7.08 3.29
N SER A 69 -14.17 -5.84 3.64
CA SER A 69 -14.64 -4.64 2.95
C SER A 69 -13.64 -3.48 3.09
N GLU A 70 -13.74 -2.51 2.19
CA GLU A 70 -12.95 -1.28 2.27
C GLU A 70 -13.30 -0.46 3.53
N GLU A 71 -14.57 -0.38 3.90
CA GLU A 71 -15.04 0.31 5.10
C GLU A 71 -14.40 -0.27 6.36
N ASN A 72 -14.47 -1.59 6.54
CA ASN A 72 -13.84 -2.26 7.67
C ASN A 72 -12.33 -2.03 7.70
N PHE A 73 -11.68 -2.06 6.55
CA PHE A 73 -10.25 -1.79 6.45
C PHE A 73 -9.89 -0.35 6.86
N VAL A 74 -10.69 0.63 6.45
CA VAL A 74 -10.54 2.02 6.88
C VAL A 74 -10.71 2.17 8.39
N ASN A 75 -11.64 1.44 9.00
CA ASN A 75 -11.76 1.40 10.46
C ASN A 75 -10.48 0.87 11.11
N MET A 76 -9.91 -0.24 10.59
CA MET A 76 -8.62 -0.77 11.07
C MET A 76 -7.48 0.25 10.90
N MET A 77 -7.45 1.00 9.78
CA MET A 77 -6.44 2.05 9.55
C MET A 77 -6.52 3.15 10.63
N ASN A 78 -7.73 3.58 10.99
CA ASN A 78 -7.94 4.61 12.00
C ASN A 78 -7.66 4.10 13.42
N GLU A 79 -7.99 2.85 13.72
CA GLU A 79 -7.65 2.21 15.00
C GLU A 79 -6.13 2.08 15.15
N LYS A 80 -5.43 1.60 14.13
CA LYS A 80 -3.97 1.52 14.10
C LYS A 80 -3.32 2.92 14.24
N ALA A 81 -3.89 3.94 13.59
CA ALA A 81 -3.40 5.31 13.74
C ALA A 81 -3.48 5.79 15.20
N LYS A 82 -4.58 5.50 15.91
CA LYS A 82 -4.73 5.79 17.33
C LYS A 82 -3.71 5.02 18.18
N GLU A 83 -3.56 3.71 17.92
CA GLU A 83 -2.62 2.82 18.63
C GLU A 83 -1.18 3.36 18.58
N ILE A 84 -0.71 3.81 17.42
CA ILE A 84 0.65 4.34 17.26
C ILE A 84 0.77 5.85 17.55
N GLY A 85 -0.31 6.47 18.02
CA GLY A 85 -0.33 7.86 18.48
C GLY A 85 -0.36 8.90 17.35
N MET A 86 -0.95 8.59 16.20
CA MET A 86 -1.18 9.54 15.10
C MET A 86 -2.42 10.40 15.38
N THR A 87 -2.30 11.35 16.29
CA THR A 87 -3.45 12.12 16.84
C THR A 87 -4.06 13.13 15.87
N ASN A 88 -3.39 13.43 14.76
CA ASN A 88 -3.84 14.38 13.74
C ASN A 88 -3.94 13.71 12.36
N THR A 89 -4.41 12.46 12.35
CA THR A 89 -4.54 11.67 11.14
C THR A 89 -5.91 11.02 11.07
N THR A 90 -6.51 11.08 9.88
CA THR A 90 -7.75 10.38 9.55
C THR A 90 -7.60 9.73 8.19
N PHE A 91 -7.86 8.45 8.12
CA PHE A 91 -7.94 7.70 6.87
C PHE A 91 -9.40 7.51 6.47
N SER A 92 -9.66 7.66 5.17
CA SER A 92 -10.99 7.49 4.56
C SER A 92 -10.96 6.52 3.38
N ASN A 93 -9.78 6.08 2.97
CA ASN A 93 -9.59 5.07 1.92
C ASN A 93 -8.19 4.43 2.01
N PRO A 94 -7.99 3.21 1.44
CA PRO A 94 -6.70 2.51 1.50
C PRO A 94 -5.71 2.92 0.39
N HIS A 95 -6.15 3.66 -0.62
CA HIS A 95 -5.37 3.97 -1.83
C HIS A 95 -4.72 5.36 -1.82
N GLY A 96 -5.32 6.33 -1.15
CA GLY A 96 -4.79 7.70 -1.08
C GLY A 96 -5.19 8.61 -2.23
N LEU A 97 -6.20 8.25 -3.04
CA LEU A 97 -6.87 9.18 -3.94
C LEU A 97 -7.74 10.13 -3.11
N ASP A 98 -7.92 11.36 -3.57
CA ASP A 98 -8.52 12.45 -2.79
C ASP A 98 -9.66 13.19 -3.52
N GLU A 99 -10.23 12.59 -4.55
CA GLU A 99 -11.36 13.18 -5.28
C GLU A 99 -12.68 12.97 -4.55
N GLU A 100 -13.00 11.74 -4.13
CA GLU A 100 -14.24 11.42 -3.42
C GLU A 100 -14.09 11.52 -1.90
N THR A 101 -12.99 10.95 -1.38
CA THR A 101 -12.69 10.94 0.05
C THR A 101 -11.24 11.37 0.28
N LYS A 102 -10.95 11.99 1.42
CA LYS A 102 -9.62 12.53 1.70
C LYS A 102 -9.02 11.94 2.95
N ASN A 103 -7.77 11.50 2.82
CA ASN A 103 -6.92 11.16 3.95
C ASN A 103 -6.18 12.40 4.42
N TYR A 104 -6.21 12.66 5.72
CA TYR A 104 -5.49 13.77 6.34
C TYR A 104 -4.43 13.25 7.30
N SER A 105 -3.27 13.88 7.29
CA SER A 105 -2.20 13.57 8.23
C SER A 105 -1.26 14.77 8.41
N THR A 106 -0.33 14.64 9.33
CA THR A 106 0.77 15.59 9.54
C THR A 106 2.11 14.91 9.26
N ALA A 107 3.14 15.70 9.00
CA ALA A 107 4.51 15.17 8.84
C ALA A 107 4.96 14.41 10.11
N LYS A 108 4.58 14.89 11.30
CA LYS A 108 4.88 14.23 12.58
C LYS A 108 4.23 12.86 12.69
N ASP A 109 2.95 12.73 12.31
CA ASP A 109 2.25 11.46 12.37
C ASP A 109 2.75 10.50 11.30
N MET A 110 3.08 11.00 10.10
CA MET A 110 3.71 10.18 9.07
C MET A 110 5.10 9.67 9.49
N ALA A 111 5.87 10.45 10.24
CA ALA A 111 7.14 10.00 10.82
C ALA A 111 6.93 8.88 11.85
N LYS A 112 5.89 8.96 12.71
CA LYS A 112 5.52 7.87 13.63
C LYS A 112 5.16 6.59 12.88
N LEU A 113 4.29 6.70 11.86
CA LEU A 113 3.91 5.56 11.03
C LEU A 113 5.11 4.93 10.34
N SER A 114 5.99 5.73 9.75
CA SER A 114 7.19 5.25 9.07
C SER A 114 8.14 4.54 10.04
N SER A 115 8.34 5.13 11.24
CA SER A 115 9.15 4.52 12.30
C SER A 115 8.56 3.20 12.81
N TYR A 116 7.23 3.13 12.95
CA TYR A 116 6.53 1.90 13.34
C TYR A 116 6.70 0.81 12.28
N ALA A 117 6.35 1.12 11.03
CA ALA A 117 6.42 0.17 9.92
C ALA A 117 7.86 -0.33 9.68
N TYR A 118 8.85 0.53 9.83
CA TYR A 118 10.26 0.18 9.64
C TYR A 118 10.79 -0.85 10.65
N LYS A 119 10.15 -1.05 11.79
CA LYS A 119 10.50 -2.13 12.75
C LYS A 119 10.13 -3.50 12.20
N ASN A 120 9.16 -3.60 11.29
CA ASN A 120 8.71 -4.84 10.70
C ASN A 120 9.69 -5.31 9.60
N LYS A 121 10.17 -6.55 9.71
CA LYS A 121 11.15 -7.13 8.78
C LYS A 121 10.58 -7.30 7.36
N THR A 122 9.33 -7.73 7.25
CA THR A 122 8.64 -7.93 5.96
C THR A 122 8.46 -6.59 5.25
N TYR A 123 8.02 -5.56 5.97
CA TYR A 123 7.90 -4.21 5.44
C TYR A 123 9.23 -3.70 4.89
N ARG A 124 10.33 -3.83 5.67
CA ARG A 124 11.67 -3.43 5.19
C ARG A 124 12.05 -4.16 3.92
N LYS A 125 11.90 -5.48 3.89
CA LYS A 125 12.19 -6.28 2.69
C LYS A 125 11.46 -5.79 1.46
N ILE A 126 10.18 -5.44 1.60
CA ILE A 126 9.37 -4.92 0.48
C ILE A 126 9.94 -3.57 -0.01
N ILE A 127 10.17 -2.60 0.88
CA ILE A 127 10.59 -1.25 0.47
C ILE A 127 12.03 -1.17 -0.04
N GLU A 128 12.91 -2.08 0.39
CA GLU A 128 14.30 -2.22 -0.08
C GLU A 128 14.40 -2.86 -1.46
N THR A 129 13.36 -3.58 -1.89
CA THR A 129 13.38 -4.35 -3.14
C THR A 129 13.39 -3.40 -4.34
N LYS A 130 14.39 -3.54 -5.21
CA LYS A 130 14.56 -2.74 -6.42
C LYS A 130 13.70 -3.25 -7.57
N GLU A 131 13.64 -4.56 -7.72
CA GLU A 131 12.90 -5.27 -8.76
C GLU A 131 12.18 -6.47 -8.16
N TYR A 132 10.93 -6.67 -8.56
CA TYR A 132 10.14 -7.83 -8.16
C TYR A 132 9.44 -8.45 -9.36
N ARG A 133 9.52 -9.77 -9.45
CA ARG A 133 8.88 -10.57 -10.50
C ARG A 133 7.84 -11.49 -9.88
N VAL A 134 6.67 -11.52 -10.47
CA VAL A 134 5.61 -12.44 -10.10
C VAL A 134 4.89 -12.92 -11.36
N LYS A 135 4.43 -14.17 -11.32
CA LYS A 135 3.63 -14.77 -12.37
C LYS A 135 2.32 -15.27 -11.77
N THR A 136 1.22 -14.87 -12.37
CA THR A 136 -0.11 -15.42 -12.13
C THR A 136 -0.50 -16.36 -13.26
N ASP A 137 -1.68 -16.95 -13.17
CA ASP A 137 -2.21 -17.75 -14.28
C ASP A 137 -2.55 -16.89 -15.51
N ASN A 138 -2.84 -15.58 -15.26
CA ASN A 138 -3.20 -14.63 -16.30
C ASN A 138 -1.98 -14.09 -17.04
N LYS A 139 -0.95 -13.63 -16.30
CA LYS A 139 0.22 -12.95 -16.88
C LYS A 139 1.43 -12.91 -15.96
N SER A 140 2.52 -12.36 -16.48
CA SER A 140 3.75 -12.10 -15.74
C SER A 140 3.93 -10.61 -15.48
N TYR A 141 4.37 -10.29 -14.28
CA TYR A 141 4.65 -8.93 -13.86
C TYR A 141 6.15 -8.75 -13.60
N LEU A 142 6.61 -7.57 -13.94
CA LEU A 142 7.94 -7.08 -13.59
C LEU A 142 7.80 -5.67 -13.07
N TRP A 143 8.06 -5.48 -11.78
CA TRP A 143 7.92 -4.20 -11.12
C TRP A 143 9.25 -3.66 -10.65
N TYR A 144 9.56 -2.44 -11.06
CA TYR A 144 10.69 -1.68 -10.55
C TYR A 144 10.22 -0.69 -9.48
N ASN A 145 10.99 -0.58 -8.40
CA ASN A 145 10.71 0.39 -7.35
C ASN A 145 10.81 1.82 -7.89
N ARG A 146 9.80 2.63 -7.60
CA ARG A 146 9.74 4.04 -8.04
C ARG A 146 10.57 4.99 -7.17
N MET A 147 11.12 4.51 -6.06
CA MET A 147 12.02 5.28 -5.19
C MET A 147 13.39 5.40 -5.86
N LYS A 148 13.62 6.47 -6.60
CA LYS A 148 14.87 6.71 -7.33
C LYS A 148 16.10 6.67 -6.42
N LEU A 149 16.01 7.27 -5.22
CA LEU A 149 17.10 7.31 -4.26
C LEU A 149 17.58 5.91 -3.81
N LEU A 150 16.77 4.86 -3.95
CA LEU A 150 17.13 3.50 -3.54
C LEU A 150 18.31 2.92 -4.35
N GLY A 151 18.67 3.50 -5.48
CA GLY A 151 19.85 3.10 -6.27
C GLY A 151 21.00 4.11 -6.19
N ASP A 152 20.65 5.38 -5.98
CA ASP A 152 21.54 6.51 -6.16
C ASP A 152 22.17 6.98 -4.84
N TYR A 153 21.54 6.69 -3.71
CA TYR A 153 22.02 7.13 -2.40
C TYR A 153 22.23 5.96 -1.46
N LYS A 154 23.48 5.73 -1.05
CA LYS A 154 23.90 4.55 -0.26
C LYS A 154 23.18 4.37 1.08
N TYR A 155 22.63 5.44 1.66
CA TYR A 155 21.91 5.39 2.93
C TYR A 155 20.39 5.30 2.77
N CYS A 156 19.87 5.28 1.53
CA CYS A 156 18.47 5.07 1.28
C CYS A 156 18.11 3.59 1.46
N THR A 157 17.26 3.32 2.42
CA THR A 157 16.75 1.97 2.73
C THR A 157 15.37 1.70 2.15
N GLY A 158 14.88 2.58 1.28
CA GLY A 158 13.55 2.49 0.68
C GLY A 158 12.59 3.52 1.24
N GLY A 159 11.32 3.39 0.86
CA GLY A 159 10.27 4.30 1.30
C GLY A 159 9.06 4.26 0.37
N LYS A 160 8.14 5.19 0.58
CA LYS A 160 6.96 5.35 -0.28
C LYS A 160 6.68 6.83 -0.54
N ASN A 161 6.80 7.22 -1.79
CA ASN A 161 6.42 8.55 -2.25
C ASN A 161 4.99 8.58 -2.80
N GLY A 162 4.42 9.76 -2.88
CA GLY A 162 3.10 10.00 -3.43
C GLY A 162 2.96 11.38 -4.06
N TYR A 163 1.94 11.52 -4.87
CA TYR A 163 1.53 12.79 -5.44
C TYR A 163 0.04 12.77 -5.76
N THR A 164 -0.66 13.79 -5.31
CA THR A 164 -1.99 14.17 -5.81
C THR A 164 -2.02 15.69 -6.02
N PRO A 165 -2.91 16.21 -6.88
CA PRO A 165 -3.01 17.67 -7.08
C PRO A 165 -3.26 18.44 -5.78
N SER A 166 -4.07 17.90 -4.86
CA SER A 166 -4.40 18.59 -3.60
C SER A 166 -3.35 18.42 -2.51
N ALA A 167 -2.66 17.26 -2.44
CA ALA A 167 -1.65 17.02 -1.41
C ALA A 167 -0.24 17.47 -1.81
N GLY A 168 0.01 17.64 -3.11
CA GLY A 168 1.37 17.86 -3.63
C GLY A 168 2.25 16.62 -3.51
N LYS A 169 3.57 16.81 -3.52
CA LYS A 169 4.54 15.73 -3.34
C LYS A 169 4.65 15.35 -1.88
N THR A 170 4.52 14.05 -1.60
CA THR A 170 4.63 13.47 -0.25
C THR A 170 5.65 12.33 -0.22
N LEU A 171 6.16 12.05 0.96
CA LEU A 171 6.96 10.88 1.29
C LEU A 171 6.12 9.90 2.09
#